data_14c0127960b8b4bbc86e305a2c97125c
#
_entry.id   14c0127960b8b4bbc86e305a2c97125c
#
_cell.length_a   1.000
_cell.length_b   1.000
_cell.length_c   1.000
_cell.angle_alpha   90.00
_cell.angle_beta   90.00
_cell.angle_gamma   90.00
#
_symmetry.space_group_name_H-M   'P 1'
#
loop_
_entity.id
_entity.type
_entity.pdbx_description
1 polymer ?
#
loop_
_entity_poly.entity_id
_entity_poly.type
_entity_poly.pdbx_seq_one_letter_code
_entity_poly.pdbx_strand_id
1 'polypeptide(L)'
;MKDKTPKENKSNVVYEFNCQKCSNCYIGKTERTLLERAKEHAYKDSDSAINKHLQSCYSPNELANKTNKELVVLVLNNTKVIESARN
;
A
#
# COMPACT_ATOMS: atom_id res chain seq x y z
N MET A 1 21.96 5.31 -16.31
CA MET A 1 21.48 3.97 -15.97
C MET A 1 20.19 4.01 -15.21
N LYS A 2 19.25 3.21 -15.58
CA LYS A 2 17.97 3.22 -14.93
C LYS A 2 17.96 2.30 -13.73
N ASP A 3 17.27 2.75 -12.70
CA ASP A 3 17.02 1.94 -11.54
C ASP A 3 15.97 0.89 -11.90
N LYS A 4 16.34 -0.36 -11.78
CA LYS A 4 15.43 -1.45 -12.12
C LYS A 4 14.79 -2.09 -10.90
N THR A 5 14.97 -1.50 -9.74
CA THR A 5 14.38 -2.03 -8.53
C THR A 5 12.87 -1.89 -8.59
N PRO A 6 12.10 -2.98 -8.43
CA PRO A 6 10.65 -2.87 -8.36
C PRO A 6 10.23 -1.95 -7.22
N LYS A 7 9.08 -1.30 -7.40
CA LYS A 7 8.64 -0.34 -6.40
C LYS A 7 8.46 -0.97 -5.02
N GLU A 8 8.05 -2.23 -4.97
CA GLU A 8 7.83 -2.89 -3.69
C GLU A 8 9.12 -3.11 -2.91
N ASN A 9 10.27 -3.06 -3.58
CA ASN A 9 11.56 -3.23 -2.92
C ASN A 9 12.24 -1.91 -2.59
N LYS A 10 11.63 -0.79 -2.94
CA LYS A 10 12.19 0.51 -2.62
C LYS A 10 11.91 0.86 -1.16
N SER A 11 12.89 1.50 -0.53
CA SER A 11 12.76 1.95 0.85
C SER A 11 12.97 3.45 0.92
N ASN A 12 12.66 4.03 2.07
CA ASN A 12 12.78 5.49 2.26
C ASN A 12 12.04 6.24 1.18
N VAL A 13 10.76 5.92 1.03
CA VAL A 13 9.94 6.51 -0.03
C VAL A 13 8.74 7.22 0.55
N VAL A 14 8.29 8.22 -0.18
CA VAL A 14 6.96 8.81 0.02
C VAL A 14 6.06 8.19 -1.04
N TYR A 15 4.93 7.68 -0.61
CA TYR A 15 4.04 6.96 -1.51
C TYR A 15 2.63 7.52 -1.42
N GLU A 16 1.87 7.27 -2.46
CA GLU A 16 0.47 7.68 -2.51
C GLU A 16 -0.38 6.44 -2.82
N PHE A 17 -1.35 6.18 -1.95
CA PHE A 17 -2.34 5.13 -2.17
C PHE A 17 -3.61 5.78 -2.70
N ASN A 18 -4.09 5.31 -3.84
CA ASN A 18 -5.30 5.82 -4.47
C ASN A 18 -6.34 4.71 -4.51
N CYS A 19 -7.46 4.92 -3.83
CA CYS A 19 -8.53 3.95 -3.84
C CYS A 19 -9.27 4.04 -5.17
N GLN A 20 -9.44 2.89 -5.82
CA GLN A 20 -10.14 2.87 -7.10
C GLN A 20 -11.64 2.96 -6.96
N LYS A 21 -12.16 2.67 -5.78
CA LYS A 21 -13.60 2.66 -5.57
C LYS A 21 -14.18 4.00 -5.18
N CYS A 22 -13.39 4.87 -4.57
CA CYS A 22 -13.96 6.09 -4.01
C CYS A 22 -13.09 7.32 -4.20
N SER A 23 -12.09 7.28 -4.99
CA SER A 23 -11.26 8.45 -5.33
C SER A 23 -10.50 9.05 -4.15
N ASN A 24 -10.57 8.47 -2.97
CA ASN A 24 -9.79 8.94 -1.85
C ASN A 24 -8.33 8.54 -2.03
N CYS A 25 -7.43 9.39 -1.54
CA CYS A 25 -6.02 9.05 -1.59
C CYS A 25 -5.37 9.31 -0.24
N TYR A 26 -4.30 8.59 0.02
CA TYR A 26 -3.54 8.69 1.25
C TYR A 26 -2.07 8.79 0.91
N ILE A 27 -1.38 9.72 1.56
CA ILE A 27 0.04 9.91 1.35
C ILE A 27 0.75 9.49 2.61
N GLY A 28 1.78 8.68 2.45
CA GLY A 28 2.54 8.19 3.57
C GLY A 28 4.01 8.14 3.26
N LYS A 29 4.78 7.83 4.28
CA LYS A 29 6.23 7.72 4.16
C LYS A 29 6.67 6.48 4.91
N THR A 30 7.64 5.78 4.39
CA THR A 30 8.20 4.63 5.07
C THR A 30 9.71 4.58 4.88
N GLU A 31 10.39 4.19 5.95
CA GLU A 31 11.82 3.91 5.88
C GLU A 31 12.10 2.46 5.51
N ARG A 32 11.08 1.61 5.63
CA ARG A 32 11.17 0.23 5.23
C ARG A 32 10.88 0.10 3.75
N THR A 33 10.98 -1.13 3.24
CA THR A 33 10.56 -1.36 1.86
C THR A 33 9.07 -1.10 1.74
N LEU A 34 8.67 -0.69 0.55
CA LEU A 34 7.25 -0.45 0.30
C LEU A 34 6.45 -1.75 0.47
N LEU A 35 7.06 -2.89 0.14
CA LEU A 35 6.41 -4.18 0.35
C LEU A 35 6.06 -4.40 1.82
N GLU A 36 7.00 -4.11 2.72
CA GLU A 36 6.74 -4.27 4.16
C GLU A 36 5.61 -3.36 4.60
N ARG A 37 5.63 -2.12 4.13
CA ARG A 37 4.59 -1.19 4.51
C ARG A 37 3.24 -1.60 3.93
N ALA A 38 3.24 -2.14 2.72
CA ALA A 38 2.01 -2.63 2.11
C ALA A 38 1.42 -3.79 2.91
N LYS A 39 2.28 -4.67 3.42
CA LYS A 39 1.81 -5.75 4.28
C LYS A 39 1.14 -5.21 5.54
N GLU A 40 1.72 -4.18 6.13
CA GLU A 40 1.13 -3.56 7.31
C GLU A 40 -0.24 -2.98 7.01
N HIS A 41 -0.34 -2.25 5.89
CA HIS A 41 -1.63 -1.67 5.49
C HIS A 41 -2.65 -2.75 5.13
N ALA A 42 -2.18 -3.85 4.56
CA ALA A 42 -3.08 -4.88 4.06
C ALA A 42 -3.70 -5.71 5.18
N TYR A 43 -2.88 -6.11 6.16
CA TYR A 43 -3.41 -7.03 7.16
C TYR A 43 -2.73 -6.99 8.52
N LYS A 44 -1.56 -6.38 8.64
CA LYS A 44 -0.83 -6.44 9.92
C LYS A 44 -1.20 -5.34 10.88
N ASP A 45 -1.55 -4.17 10.39
CA ASP A 45 -1.81 -3.00 11.23
C ASP A 45 -3.24 -2.53 11.02
N SER A 46 -4.11 -2.95 11.91
CA SER A 46 -5.53 -2.58 11.82
C SER A 46 -5.77 -1.11 12.11
N ASP A 47 -4.78 -0.42 12.68
CA ASP A 47 -4.90 1.01 12.94
C ASP A 47 -4.44 1.86 11.77
N SER A 48 -3.89 1.24 10.74
CA SER A 48 -3.49 1.96 9.54
C SER A 48 -4.69 2.62 8.88
N ALA A 49 -4.52 3.89 8.49
CA ALA A 49 -5.60 4.61 7.80
C ALA A 49 -6.01 3.90 6.53
N ILE A 50 -5.04 3.34 5.79
CA ILE A 50 -5.34 2.61 4.55
C ILE A 50 -6.11 1.34 4.87
N ASN A 51 -5.71 0.62 5.92
CA ASN A 51 -6.41 -0.59 6.32
C ASN A 51 -7.86 -0.29 6.70
N LYS A 52 -8.06 0.75 7.50
CA LYS A 52 -9.40 1.16 7.89
C LYS A 52 -10.23 1.56 6.68
N HIS A 53 -9.59 2.21 5.73
CA HIS A 53 -10.27 2.60 4.50
C HIS A 53 -10.70 1.38 3.69
N LEU A 54 -9.83 0.38 3.58
CA LEU A 54 -10.18 -0.85 2.87
C LEU A 54 -11.39 -1.50 3.51
N GLN A 55 -11.43 -1.58 4.83
CA GLN A 55 -12.56 -2.18 5.52
C GLN A 55 -13.84 -1.39 5.36
N SER A 56 -13.72 -0.09 5.18
CA SER A 56 -14.88 0.78 5.00
C SER A 56 -15.37 0.78 3.56
N CYS A 57 -14.46 0.75 2.61
CA CYS A 57 -14.78 0.90 1.20
C CYS A 57 -15.13 -0.43 0.54
N TYR A 58 -14.48 -1.51 0.96
CA TYR A 58 -14.73 -2.83 0.43
C TYR A 58 -15.66 -3.59 1.37
N SER A 59 -16.53 -4.41 0.79
CA SER A 59 -17.42 -5.20 1.63
C SER A 59 -16.63 -6.26 2.39
N PRO A 60 -17.13 -6.70 3.56
CA PRO A 60 -16.46 -7.77 4.29
C PRO A 60 -16.30 -9.03 3.47
N ASN A 61 -17.26 -9.33 2.60
CA ASN A 61 -17.18 -10.53 1.75
C ASN A 61 -16.05 -10.41 0.74
N GLU A 62 -15.86 -9.24 0.18
CA GLU A 62 -14.78 -9.03 -0.78
C GLU A 62 -13.43 -9.24 -0.12
N LEU A 63 -13.25 -8.69 1.09
CA LEU A 63 -11.99 -8.82 1.79
C LEU A 63 -11.78 -10.24 2.31
N ALA A 64 -12.84 -10.89 2.76
CA ALA A 64 -12.74 -12.23 3.31
C ALA A 64 -12.36 -13.26 2.24
N ASN A 65 -12.71 -12.99 0.99
CA ASN A 65 -12.39 -13.88 -0.10
C ASN A 65 -10.96 -13.73 -0.61
N LYS A 66 -10.23 -12.76 -0.09
CA LYS A 66 -8.86 -12.52 -0.51
C LYS A 66 -7.88 -13.07 0.51
N THR A 67 -6.80 -13.67 0.00
CA THR A 67 -5.70 -14.07 0.87
C THR A 67 -4.92 -12.83 1.27
N ASN A 68 -4.07 -12.98 2.29
CA ASN A 68 -3.21 -11.87 2.70
C ASN A 68 -2.34 -11.40 1.54
N LYS A 69 -1.85 -12.35 0.73
CA LYS A 69 -1.04 -12.00 -0.42
C LYS A 69 -1.82 -11.17 -1.42
N GLU A 70 -3.08 -11.52 -1.65
CA GLU A 70 -3.91 -10.77 -2.56
C GLU A 70 -4.20 -9.37 -2.04
N LEU A 71 -4.36 -9.22 -0.73
CA LEU A 71 -4.54 -7.90 -0.14
C LEU A 71 -3.30 -7.04 -0.32
N VAL A 72 -2.12 -7.62 -0.15
CA VAL A 72 -0.88 -6.90 -0.38
C VAL A 72 -0.79 -6.44 -1.82
N VAL A 73 -1.12 -7.32 -2.77
CA VAL A 73 -1.10 -6.96 -4.18
C VAL A 73 -2.09 -5.83 -4.47
N LEU A 74 -3.26 -5.90 -3.85
CA LEU A 74 -4.26 -4.85 -4.02
C LEU A 74 -3.70 -3.50 -3.56
N VAL A 75 -3.07 -3.47 -2.40
CA VAL A 75 -2.50 -2.23 -1.88
C VAL A 75 -1.39 -1.73 -2.80
N LEU A 76 -0.49 -2.63 -3.22
CA LEU A 76 0.63 -2.24 -4.08
C LEU A 76 0.15 -1.71 -5.43
N ASN A 77 -0.84 -2.36 -6.01
CA ASN A 77 -1.34 -1.94 -7.32
C ASN A 77 -1.97 -0.56 -7.29
N ASN A 78 -2.44 -0.13 -6.13
CA ASN A 78 -3.06 1.17 -5.98
C ASN A 78 -2.13 2.19 -5.33
N THR A 79 -0.86 1.82 -5.15
CA THR A 79 0.13 2.67 -4.52
C THR A 79 1.20 3.03 -5.55
N LYS A 80 1.60 4.29 -5.55
CA LYS A 80 2.72 4.70 -6.38
C LYS A 80 3.73 5.44 -5.53
N VAL A 81 4.98 5.38 -5.93
CA VAL A 81 6.06 6.12 -5.27
C VAL A 81 6.08 7.53 -5.84
N ILE A 82 5.92 8.51 -4.96
CA ILE A 82 5.95 9.91 -5.35
C ILE A 82 7.37 10.42 -5.32
N GLU A 83 8.09 10.02 -4.29
CA GLU A 83 9.43 10.54 -4.07
C GLU A 83 10.27 9.48 -3.37
N SER A 84 11.54 9.39 -3.74
CA SER A 84 12.46 8.47 -3.08
C SER A 84 13.53 9.27 -2.39
N ALA A 85 13.77 8.96 -1.12
CA ALA A 85 14.87 9.58 -0.40
C ALA A 85 16.18 9.07 -0.94
N ARG A 86 17.17 9.92 -0.94
CA ARG A 86 18.49 9.55 -1.40
C ARG A 86 19.43 9.47 -0.21
N ASN A 87 20.29 8.53 -0.28
CA ASN A 87 21.28 8.35 0.79
C ASN A 87 22.60 9.00 0.42
#